data_bd0d4344ff03f6a5e25bc67fba979aa2
#
_entry.id   bd0d4344ff03f6a5e25bc67fba979aa2
#
_cell.length_a   1.000
_cell.length_b   1.000
_cell.length_c   1.000
_cell.angle_alpha   90.00
_cell.angle_beta   90.00
_cell.angle_gamma   90.00
#
_symmetry.space_group_name_H-M   'P 1'
#
loop_
_entity.id
_entity.type
_entity.pdbx_description
1 polymer ?
#
loop_
_entity_poly.entity_id
_entity_poly.type
_entity_poly.pdbx_seq_one_letter_code
_entity_poly.pdbx_strand_id
1 'polypeptide(L)'
;MGLKTFKGGVHPYEGKELAKDAPIVEVLPKGDLVYPLSQHIGAPASPLVAKGDRVLKGQKIAEAGGFVSSPIYASASGTVKAIEPRRVAVGDMVNSIVIENDGAFEEVSYTPCEDVTTLSKEEIIGKVKEAGVVGMGGAGFPTHVKLSPKEPEKIEYIIANCAECEPCLLYTSP
;
A
#
# COMPACT_ATOMS: atom_id res chain seq x y z
N MET A 1 -8.60 -20.21 29.38
CA MET A 1 -9.78 -20.18 28.50
C MET A 1 -9.45 -21.10 27.32
N GLY A 2 -10.19 -22.22 27.12
CA GLY A 2 -9.89 -23.16 26.03
C GLY A 2 -10.24 -22.52 24.68
N LEU A 3 -9.40 -22.74 23.68
CA LEU A 3 -9.70 -22.33 22.30
C LEU A 3 -10.97 -23.03 21.83
N LYS A 4 -11.92 -22.27 21.34
CA LYS A 4 -13.13 -22.83 20.70
C LYS A 4 -12.77 -23.26 19.30
N THR A 5 -13.13 -24.48 18.95
CA THR A 5 -12.96 -25.03 17.60
C THR A 5 -14.29 -25.59 17.10
N PHE A 6 -14.38 -25.85 15.80
CA PHE A 6 -15.56 -26.46 15.18
C PHE A 6 -15.18 -27.81 14.57
N LYS A 7 -16.14 -28.72 14.52
CA LYS A 7 -15.94 -30.05 13.98
C LYS A 7 -15.72 -29.95 12.46
N GLY A 8 -14.66 -30.59 11.97
CA GLY A 8 -14.30 -30.57 10.54
C GLY A 8 -13.46 -29.37 10.11
N GLY A 9 -12.88 -28.62 11.04
CA GLY A 9 -11.89 -27.58 10.73
C GLY A 9 -10.65 -28.15 10.08
N VAL A 10 -10.05 -27.36 9.17
CA VAL A 10 -8.80 -27.70 8.48
C VAL A 10 -7.65 -26.96 9.17
N HIS A 11 -6.55 -27.67 9.42
CA HIS A 11 -5.31 -27.09 9.90
C HIS A 11 -4.29 -27.15 8.76
N PRO A 12 -4.13 -26.05 7.96
CA PRO A 12 -3.13 -26.01 6.90
C PRO A 12 -1.71 -26.05 7.48
N TYR A 13 -0.75 -26.45 6.67
CA TYR A 13 0.66 -26.33 7.00
C TYR A 13 1.03 -24.85 7.12
N GLU A 14 1.60 -24.49 8.27
CA GLU A 14 1.86 -23.07 8.60
C GLU A 14 3.12 -22.52 7.94
N GLY A 15 4.13 -23.36 7.69
CA GLY A 15 5.38 -22.99 7.01
C GLY A 15 6.32 -22.07 7.81
N LYS A 16 6.05 -21.89 9.10
CA LYS A 16 6.78 -20.92 9.94
C LYS A 16 8.12 -21.37 10.43
N GLU A 17 8.37 -22.64 10.42
CA GLU A 17 9.60 -23.25 10.91
C GLU A 17 10.86 -22.64 10.27
N LEU A 18 10.70 -22.12 9.05
CA LEU A 18 11.79 -21.52 8.29
C LEU A 18 12.18 -20.12 8.78
N ALA A 19 11.24 -19.38 9.40
CA ALA A 19 11.44 -17.96 9.70
C ALA A 19 11.08 -17.52 11.12
N LYS A 20 10.32 -18.34 11.89
CA LYS A 20 9.79 -17.93 13.21
C LYS A 20 10.84 -17.47 14.23
N ASP A 21 12.06 -18.01 14.14
CA ASP A 21 13.17 -17.70 15.05
C ASP A 21 14.21 -16.77 14.38
N ALA A 22 13.96 -16.33 13.13
CA ALA A 22 14.84 -15.41 12.43
C ALA A 22 14.55 -13.96 12.83
N PRO A 23 15.58 -13.13 13.03
CA PRO A 23 15.35 -11.70 13.29
C PRO A 23 14.80 -11.01 12.04
N ILE A 24 13.99 -9.95 12.25
CA ILE A 24 13.59 -9.05 11.18
C ILE A 24 14.84 -8.33 10.67
N VAL A 25 15.08 -8.38 9.36
CA VAL A 25 16.20 -7.70 8.72
C VAL A 25 15.70 -6.68 7.70
N GLU A 26 16.35 -5.52 7.67
CA GLU A 26 16.09 -4.51 6.66
C GLU A 26 16.75 -4.91 5.34
N VAL A 27 15.97 -4.94 4.26
CA VAL A 27 16.46 -5.21 2.89
C VAL A 27 16.18 -3.99 2.03
N LEU A 28 17.22 -3.24 1.72
CA LEU A 28 17.13 -2.11 0.82
C LEU A 28 17.10 -2.59 -0.65
N PRO A 29 16.22 -2.04 -1.48
CA PRO A 29 16.13 -2.41 -2.89
C PRO A 29 17.39 -2.00 -3.65
N LYS A 30 17.77 -2.80 -4.65
CA LYS A 30 18.92 -2.56 -5.54
C LYS A 30 18.46 -2.52 -6.99
N GLY A 31 19.11 -1.71 -7.80
CA GLY A 31 18.83 -1.59 -9.23
C GLY A 31 17.52 -0.85 -9.53
N ASP A 32 16.95 -1.13 -10.69
CA ASP A 32 15.73 -0.47 -11.15
C ASP A 32 14.51 -0.89 -10.32
N LEU A 33 13.68 0.09 -9.95
CA LEU A 33 12.40 -0.11 -9.29
C LEU A 33 11.27 0.15 -10.26
N VAL A 34 10.28 -0.74 -10.26
CA VAL A 34 9.14 -0.68 -11.19
C VAL A 34 7.88 -0.38 -10.41
N TYR A 35 7.20 0.70 -10.75
CA TYR A 35 5.95 1.16 -10.14
C TYR A 35 4.82 1.06 -11.16
N PRO A 36 4.04 -0.05 -11.16
CA PRO A 36 2.88 -0.18 -12.03
C PRO A 36 1.85 0.92 -11.73
N LEU A 37 1.27 1.51 -12.77
CA LEU A 37 0.23 2.53 -12.60
C LEU A 37 -1.12 1.93 -12.18
N SER A 38 -1.27 0.61 -12.26
CA SER A 38 -2.44 -0.15 -11.80
C SER A 38 -2.02 -1.09 -10.66
N GLN A 39 -1.92 -0.55 -9.43
CA GLN A 39 -1.60 -1.30 -8.21
C GLN A 39 -2.84 -1.57 -7.34
N HIS A 40 -4.01 -1.10 -7.74
CA HIS A 40 -5.26 -1.16 -7.00
C HIS A 40 -6.43 -1.35 -7.95
N ILE A 41 -7.58 -1.75 -7.44
CA ILE A 41 -8.82 -1.82 -8.22
C ILE A 41 -9.29 -0.41 -8.61
N GLY A 42 -9.95 -0.29 -9.75
CA GLY A 42 -10.49 0.97 -10.27
C GLY A 42 -9.61 1.59 -11.36
N ALA A 43 -9.63 2.91 -11.46
CA ALA A 43 -8.88 3.61 -12.50
C ALA A 43 -7.38 3.60 -12.22
N PRO A 44 -6.52 3.28 -13.20
CA PRO A 44 -5.08 3.42 -13.05
C PRO A 44 -4.68 4.84 -12.65
N ALA A 45 -3.57 4.97 -11.94
CA ALA A 45 -2.98 6.27 -11.64
C ALA A 45 -2.37 6.91 -12.89
N SER A 46 -2.30 8.23 -12.90
CA SER A 46 -1.68 9.02 -13.98
C SER A 46 -0.32 9.52 -13.56
N PRO A 47 0.76 9.33 -14.36
CA PRO A 47 2.10 9.79 -14.02
C PRO A 47 2.15 11.30 -13.82
N LEU A 48 2.89 11.76 -12.81
CA LEU A 48 3.23 13.16 -12.56
C LEU A 48 4.68 13.48 -12.95
N VAL A 49 5.43 12.46 -13.32
CA VAL A 49 6.85 12.54 -13.65
C VAL A 49 7.10 12.10 -15.09
N ALA A 50 8.22 12.53 -15.65
CA ALA A 50 8.68 12.18 -16.99
C ALA A 50 10.06 11.52 -16.94
N LYS A 51 10.46 10.87 -18.03
CA LYS A 51 11.81 10.32 -18.18
C LYS A 51 12.86 11.40 -17.97
N GLY A 52 13.83 11.12 -17.10
CA GLY A 52 14.92 12.01 -16.73
C GLY A 52 14.67 12.81 -15.44
N ASP A 53 13.46 12.82 -14.91
CA ASP A 53 13.16 13.52 -13.67
C ASP A 53 13.85 12.84 -12.48
N ARG A 54 14.45 13.65 -11.60
CA ARG A 54 14.89 13.20 -10.29
C ARG A 54 13.70 13.07 -9.35
N VAL A 55 13.66 12.01 -8.56
CA VAL A 55 12.65 11.76 -7.55
C VAL A 55 13.28 11.42 -6.21
N LEU A 56 12.57 11.74 -5.14
CA LEU A 56 12.95 11.42 -3.76
C LEU A 56 12.07 10.30 -3.23
N LYS A 57 12.57 9.56 -2.26
CA LYS A 57 11.77 8.59 -1.49
C LYS A 57 10.59 9.32 -0.83
N GLY A 58 9.38 8.77 -0.95
CA GLY A 58 8.16 9.41 -0.46
C GLY A 58 7.57 10.47 -1.37
N GLN A 59 8.21 10.82 -2.48
CA GLN A 59 7.64 11.75 -3.45
C GLN A 59 6.48 11.10 -4.22
N LYS A 60 5.37 11.85 -4.38
CA LYS A 60 4.25 11.44 -5.24
C LYS A 60 4.71 11.44 -6.69
N ILE A 61 4.66 10.27 -7.34
CA ILE A 61 5.07 10.08 -8.73
C ILE A 61 3.92 9.81 -9.68
N ALA A 62 2.75 9.48 -9.14
CA ALA A 62 1.51 9.39 -9.93
C ALA A 62 0.30 9.83 -9.09
N GLU A 63 -0.66 10.44 -9.76
CA GLU A 63 -1.91 10.93 -9.17
C GLU A 63 -3.03 9.92 -9.40
N ALA A 64 -4.01 9.90 -8.50
CA ALA A 64 -5.20 9.05 -8.63
C ALA A 64 -5.98 9.39 -9.91
N GLY A 65 -6.29 8.37 -10.73
CA GLY A 65 -6.99 8.54 -12.02
C GLY A 65 -8.50 8.66 -11.90
N GLY A 66 -9.08 8.58 -10.68
CA GLY A 66 -10.52 8.67 -10.46
C GLY A 66 -10.92 8.56 -8.99
N PHE A 67 -12.20 8.41 -8.71
CA PHE A 67 -12.70 8.27 -7.34
C PHE A 67 -12.20 6.96 -6.69
N VAL A 68 -12.35 5.83 -7.38
CA VAL A 68 -11.76 4.55 -6.97
C VAL A 68 -10.39 4.46 -7.63
N SER A 69 -9.41 5.08 -7.01
CA SER A 69 -8.01 5.14 -7.43
C SER A 69 -7.17 5.65 -6.26
N SER A 70 -5.85 5.51 -6.35
CA SER A 70 -4.92 5.95 -5.31
C SER A 70 -3.66 6.54 -5.94
N PRO A 71 -3.05 7.58 -5.35
CA PRO A 71 -1.75 8.07 -5.77
C PRO A 71 -0.66 7.02 -5.52
N ILE A 72 0.46 7.14 -6.23
CA ILE A 72 1.63 6.27 -6.09
C ILE A 72 2.83 7.11 -5.69
N TYR A 73 3.63 6.58 -4.79
CA TYR A 73 4.80 7.23 -4.21
C TYR A 73 6.07 6.43 -4.51
N ALA A 74 7.18 7.12 -4.70
CA ALA A 74 8.48 6.49 -4.86
C ALA A 74 8.96 5.91 -3.52
N SER A 75 9.40 4.65 -3.50
CA SER A 75 9.96 4.00 -2.32
C SER A 75 11.47 4.15 -2.19
N ALA A 76 12.11 4.76 -3.18
CA ALA A 76 13.53 5.10 -3.19
C ALA A 76 13.77 6.41 -3.94
N SER A 77 14.92 7.05 -3.71
CA SER A 77 15.39 8.16 -4.53
C SER A 77 16.08 7.65 -5.80
N GLY A 78 16.07 8.47 -6.85
CA GLY A 78 16.68 8.10 -8.12
C GLY A 78 16.22 8.94 -9.28
N THR A 79 16.40 8.42 -10.50
CA THR A 79 16.00 9.08 -11.73
C THR A 79 15.00 8.23 -12.51
N VAL A 80 13.96 8.86 -13.03
CA VAL A 80 12.97 8.19 -13.88
C VAL A 80 13.64 7.77 -15.19
N LYS A 81 13.81 6.47 -15.34
CA LYS A 81 14.49 5.85 -16.50
C LYS A 81 13.56 5.73 -17.70
N ALA A 82 12.31 5.34 -17.44
CA ALA A 82 11.28 5.12 -18.46
C ALA A 82 9.87 5.13 -17.86
N ILE A 83 8.88 5.36 -18.72
CA ILE A 83 7.47 5.03 -18.44
C ILE A 83 7.05 4.10 -19.58
N GLU A 84 6.87 2.83 -19.28
CA GLU A 84 6.68 1.77 -20.28
C GLU A 84 5.93 0.56 -19.69
N PRO A 85 5.33 -0.31 -20.52
CA PRO A 85 4.72 -1.55 -20.06
C PRO A 85 5.75 -2.48 -19.41
N ARG A 86 5.45 -2.95 -18.20
CA ARG A 86 6.23 -3.95 -17.46
C ARG A 86 5.35 -5.08 -17.00
N ARG A 87 5.90 -6.29 -16.95
CA ARG A 87 5.18 -7.48 -16.48
C ARG A 87 4.98 -7.39 -14.97
N VAL A 88 3.74 -7.53 -14.51
CA VAL A 88 3.38 -7.59 -13.09
C VAL A 88 3.19 -9.04 -12.62
N ALA A 89 3.03 -9.22 -11.31
CA ALA A 89 2.99 -10.54 -10.67
C ALA A 89 1.91 -11.49 -11.24
N VAL A 90 0.78 -10.94 -11.68
CA VAL A 90 -0.30 -11.71 -12.32
C VAL A 90 -0.04 -12.06 -13.78
N GLY A 91 1.08 -11.63 -14.36
CA GLY A 91 1.51 -11.96 -15.71
C GLY A 91 1.16 -10.91 -16.77
N ASP A 92 0.34 -9.93 -16.46
CA ASP A 92 -0.08 -8.88 -17.38
C ASP A 92 1.03 -7.85 -17.63
N MET A 93 0.95 -7.16 -18.78
CA MET A 93 1.78 -6.01 -19.09
C MET A 93 1.05 -4.73 -18.69
N VAL A 94 1.59 -4.02 -17.69
CA VAL A 94 0.99 -2.80 -17.13
C VAL A 94 1.94 -1.63 -17.32
N ASN A 95 1.42 -0.49 -17.80
CA ASN A 95 2.20 0.74 -17.90
C ASN A 95 2.76 1.12 -16.52
N SER A 96 4.06 1.34 -16.43
CA SER A 96 4.79 1.45 -15.17
C SER A 96 5.85 2.55 -15.26
N ILE A 97 6.05 3.25 -14.14
CA ILE A 97 7.18 4.15 -13.97
C ILE A 97 8.39 3.31 -13.55
N VAL A 98 9.51 3.43 -14.24
CA VAL A 98 10.76 2.76 -13.90
C VAL A 98 11.74 3.79 -13.36
N ILE A 99 12.20 3.59 -12.13
CA ILE A 99 13.17 4.48 -11.46
C ILE A 99 14.49 3.73 -11.30
N GLU A 100 15.57 4.30 -11.80
CA GLU A 100 16.92 3.87 -11.50
C GLU A 100 17.30 4.37 -10.12
N ASN A 101 17.36 3.43 -9.15
CA ASN A 101 17.67 3.73 -7.76
C ASN A 101 19.14 4.19 -7.64
N ASP A 102 19.36 5.33 -6.99
CA ASP A 102 20.70 5.88 -6.75
C ASP A 102 21.37 5.36 -5.47
N GLY A 103 20.64 4.59 -4.65
CA GLY A 103 21.13 4.04 -3.40
C GLY A 103 21.28 5.06 -2.25
N ALA A 104 20.95 6.33 -2.49
CA ALA A 104 21.05 7.38 -1.48
C ALA A 104 19.84 7.42 -0.54
N PHE A 105 18.67 6.97 -1.01
CA PHE A 105 17.40 6.96 -0.28
C PHE A 105 17.03 8.34 0.31
N GLU A 106 17.41 9.40 -0.39
CA GLU A 106 17.06 10.77 -0.02
C GLU A 106 15.54 10.92 0.01
N GLU A 107 15.02 11.45 1.12
CA GLU A 107 13.58 11.42 1.44
C GLU A 107 12.99 12.84 1.45
N VAL A 108 11.71 12.94 1.06
CA VAL A 108 10.95 14.19 1.22
C VAL A 108 10.71 14.50 2.68
N SER A 109 10.62 15.79 3.03
CA SER A 109 10.24 16.21 4.37
C SER A 109 8.73 16.07 4.58
N TYR A 110 8.35 15.50 5.71
CA TYR A 110 6.96 15.40 6.14
C TYR A 110 6.67 16.35 7.29
N THR A 111 5.50 16.96 7.27
CA THR A 111 4.97 17.71 8.41
C THR A 111 3.95 16.84 9.13
N PRO A 112 4.26 16.27 10.30
CA PRO A 112 3.32 15.46 11.05
C PRO A 112 2.12 16.30 11.51
N CYS A 113 0.98 15.65 11.68
CA CYS A 113 -0.17 16.24 12.35
C CYS A 113 0.05 16.06 13.87
N GLU A 114 0.16 17.17 14.61
CA GLU A 114 0.42 17.15 16.05
C GLU A 114 -0.77 16.58 16.84
N ASP A 115 -2.01 16.92 16.43
CA ASP A 115 -3.22 16.46 17.09
C ASP A 115 -4.29 16.08 16.06
N VAL A 116 -4.51 14.79 15.89
CA VAL A 116 -5.53 14.27 14.97
C VAL A 116 -6.97 14.54 15.43
N THR A 117 -7.17 14.86 16.70
CA THR A 117 -8.52 15.14 17.23
C THR A 117 -9.06 16.51 16.81
N THR A 118 -8.18 17.38 16.33
CA THR A 118 -8.55 18.69 15.78
C THR A 118 -9.03 18.66 14.34
N LEU A 119 -8.82 17.54 13.65
CA LEU A 119 -9.17 17.36 12.24
C LEU A 119 -10.65 17.02 12.08
N SER A 120 -11.29 17.58 11.07
CA SER A 120 -12.59 17.15 10.59
C SER A 120 -12.51 15.76 9.94
N LYS A 121 -13.67 15.11 9.83
CA LYS A 121 -13.81 13.82 9.13
C LYS A 121 -13.27 13.90 7.70
N GLU A 122 -13.62 14.96 6.99
CA GLU A 122 -13.23 15.20 5.60
C GLU A 122 -11.70 15.38 5.47
N GLU A 123 -11.07 16.07 6.40
CA GLU A 123 -9.62 16.23 6.44
C GLU A 123 -8.91 14.92 6.71
N ILE A 124 -9.42 14.08 7.62
CA ILE A 124 -8.86 12.75 7.88
C ILE A 124 -8.95 11.87 6.64
N ILE A 125 -10.13 11.82 5.98
CA ILE A 125 -10.32 11.06 4.74
C ILE A 125 -9.40 11.58 3.64
N GLY A 126 -9.26 12.91 3.52
CA GLY A 126 -8.34 13.55 2.59
C GLY A 126 -6.88 13.13 2.82
N LYS A 127 -6.41 13.14 4.07
CA LYS A 127 -5.06 12.68 4.43
C LYS A 127 -4.85 11.20 4.10
N VAL A 128 -5.82 10.34 4.38
CA VAL A 128 -5.77 8.90 4.03
C VAL A 128 -5.67 8.72 2.51
N LYS A 129 -6.43 9.49 1.73
CA LYS A 129 -6.35 9.49 0.27
C LYS A 129 -4.97 9.96 -0.21
N GLU A 130 -4.51 11.11 0.29
CA GLU A 130 -3.22 11.68 -0.09
C GLU A 130 -2.03 10.81 0.37
N ALA A 131 -2.17 10.03 1.41
CA ALA A 131 -1.17 9.05 1.81
C ALA A 131 -1.14 7.77 0.95
N GLY A 132 -2.06 7.63 0.00
CA GLY A 132 -2.10 6.48 -0.91
C GLY A 132 -2.47 5.16 -0.22
N VAL A 133 -3.21 5.22 0.89
CA VAL A 133 -3.55 4.02 1.68
C VAL A 133 -4.54 3.14 0.94
N VAL A 134 -4.16 1.91 0.67
CA VAL A 134 -4.98 0.88 0.02
C VAL A 134 -4.95 -0.42 0.80
N GLY A 135 -5.91 -1.29 0.58
CA GLY A 135 -5.92 -2.63 1.17
C GLY A 135 -4.79 -3.49 0.59
N MET A 136 -4.00 -4.13 1.44
CA MET A 136 -2.82 -4.90 1.04
C MET A 136 -3.11 -6.39 0.80
N GLY A 137 -4.12 -6.96 1.46
CA GLY A 137 -4.44 -8.39 1.41
C GLY A 137 -5.37 -8.82 0.28
N GLY A 138 -5.66 -7.96 -0.71
CA GLY A 138 -6.61 -8.29 -1.78
C GLY A 138 -6.48 -7.40 -3.00
N ALA A 139 -7.61 -6.85 -3.47
CA ALA A 139 -7.69 -6.05 -4.70
C ALA A 139 -7.04 -4.65 -4.61
N GLY A 140 -6.34 -4.32 -3.54
CA GLY A 140 -5.77 -2.99 -3.34
C GLY A 140 -6.85 -1.91 -3.23
N PHE A 141 -7.98 -2.17 -2.58
CA PHE A 141 -9.10 -1.23 -2.54
C PHE A 141 -8.73 0.05 -1.78
N PRO A 142 -8.92 1.24 -2.37
CA PRO A 142 -8.55 2.51 -1.73
C PRO A 142 -9.32 2.75 -0.43
N THR A 143 -8.59 2.99 0.67
CA THR A 143 -9.17 3.08 2.01
C THR A 143 -10.08 4.32 2.16
N HIS A 144 -9.74 5.45 1.53
CA HIS A 144 -10.58 6.65 1.56
C HIS A 144 -11.99 6.39 1.00
N VAL A 145 -12.13 5.48 0.03
CA VAL A 145 -13.45 5.09 -0.52
C VAL A 145 -14.24 4.29 0.52
N LYS A 146 -13.59 3.39 1.27
CA LYS A 146 -14.23 2.65 2.37
C LYS A 146 -14.73 3.58 3.47
N LEU A 147 -13.99 4.67 3.73
CA LEU A 147 -14.31 5.66 4.75
C LEU A 147 -15.36 6.69 4.28
N SER A 148 -15.80 6.63 3.02
CA SER A 148 -16.77 7.55 2.41
C SER A 148 -18.05 6.84 1.99
N PRO A 149 -18.81 6.21 2.92
CA PRO A 149 -20.09 5.58 2.59
C PRO A 149 -21.09 6.64 2.12
N LYS A 150 -22.01 6.26 1.21
CA LYS A 150 -23.03 7.18 0.66
C LYS A 150 -24.02 7.68 1.72
N GLU A 151 -24.30 6.85 2.72
CA GLU A 151 -25.32 7.11 3.78
C GLU A 151 -24.69 6.83 5.14
N PRO A 152 -23.73 7.68 5.61
CA PRO A 152 -23.02 7.45 6.85
C PRO A 152 -23.92 7.42 8.08
N GLU A 153 -25.06 8.11 8.02
CA GLU A 153 -26.06 8.14 9.10
C GLU A 153 -26.78 6.82 9.33
N LYS A 154 -26.70 5.88 8.38
CA LYS A 154 -27.25 4.53 8.52
C LYS A 154 -26.28 3.52 9.15
N ILE A 155 -25.04 3.94 9.44
CA ILE A 155 -24.02 3.08 10.03
C ILE A 155 -24.12 3.19 11.55
N GLU A 156 -24.61 2.13 12.18
CA GLU A 156 -24.73 2.05 13.65
C GLU A 156 -23.50 1.42 14.31
N TYR A 157 -22.79 0.54 13.58
CA TYR A 157 -21.66 -0.21 14.11
C TYR A 157 -20.48 -0.21 13.15
N ILE A 158 -19.28 -0.13 13.72
CA ILE A 158 -18.02 -0.37 13.00
C ILE A 158 -17.41 -1.65 13.57
N ILE A 159 -17.17 -2.64 12.72
CA ILE A 159 -16.54 -3.91 13.09
C ILE A 159 -15.13 -3.92 12.50
N ALA A 160 -14.13 -3.94 13.39
CA ALA A 160 -12.75 -4.20 12.99
C ALA A 160 -12.55 -5.72 12.90
N ASN A 161 -12.40 -6.22 11.68
CA ASN A 161 -12.05 -7.62 11.47
C ASN A 161 -10.54 -7.78 11.64
N CYS A 162 -10.14 -8.32 12.77
CA CYS A 162 -8.74 -8.61 13.10
C CYS A 162 -8.40 -10.11 12.96
N ALA A 163 -9.25 -10.87 12.26
CA ALA A 163 -8.95 -12.26 11.93
C ALA A 163 -7.93 -12.29 10.78
N GLU A 164 -6.76 -12.88 11.07
CA GLU A 164 -5.68 -12.98 10.09
C GLU A 164 -6.02 -14.01 9.00
N CYS A 165 -5.82 -13.62 7.75
CA CYS A 165 -6.10 -14.43 6.57
C CYS A 165 -5.01 -15.47 6.32
N GLU A 166 -3.75 -15.08 6.47
CA GLU A 166 -2.60 -15.94 6.27
C GLU A 166 -2.25 -16.68 7.56
N PRO A 167 -1.97 -18.00 7.47
CA PRO A 167 -1.57 -18.75 8.64
C PRO A 167 -0.44 -18.05 9.38
N CYS A 168 -0.75 -17.60 10.58
CA CYS A 168 0.23 -17.11 11.54
C CYS A 168 0.89 -15.76 11.30
N LEU A 169 0.40 -14.88 10.47
CA LEU A 169 0.91 -13.51 10.38
C LEU A 169 0.78 -12.80 11.74
N LEU A 170 -0.28 -13.10 12.48
CA LEU A 170 -0.54 -12.52 13.80
C LEU A 170 0.58 -12.78 14.82
N TYR A 171 1.31 -13.89 14.70
CA TYR A 171 2.42 -14.21 15.64
C TYR A 171 3.76 -13.57 15.25
N THR A 172 3.86 -13.00 14.06
CA THR A 172 5.07 -12.37 13.50
C THR A 172 4.93 -10.88 13.29
N SER A 173 3.71 -10.34 13.45
CA SER A 173 3.52 -8.90 13.50
C SER A 173 4.00 -8.35 14.84
N PRO A 174 4.79 -7.26 14.84
CA PRO A 174 5.25 -6.60 16.06
C PRO A 174 4.11 -6.01 16.87
#